data_7c5a08d873df9cf72a3a280486914a56
#
_entry.id   7c5a08d873df9cf72a3a280486914a56
#
_cell.length_a   1.000
_cell.length_b   1.000
_cell.length_c   1.000
_cell.angle_alpha   90.00
_cell.angle_beta   90.00
_cell.angle_gamma   90.00
#
_symmetry.space_group_name_H-M   'P 1'
#
loop_
_entity.id
_entity.type
_entity.pdbx_description
1 polymer ?
#
loop_
_entity_poly.entity_id
_entity_poly.type
_entity_poly.pdbx_seq_one_letter_code
_entity_poly.pdbx_strand_id
1 'polypeptide(L)'
;MTEASNDDDDDSTQVSDIESILGLFVARGLPQRMLRWHYRSRHQSLIAVSNSQFYENKLFIVPSPYTQEAGMGLRFHHVAEGIFESGTSNANPIEAKRVATAIFEHIQTNPNLSLGVATFSVSQRKAIQDELELLRRLNPEYEDFFHSHPGEPFFIKNLENIQGDERDVIMISVGYARNTQGYLAMRFGPLGSQGGERRLNVLISRAKRRCEVFASITDEDLDLSRAKGVGILAFKLFLQYARTGRLSMSVSSGRPMDSIFEEQVAQALQLRGYQVHPQVGIAGFFIDLAIADPEMPGRYLLGIECDGSTYHSSRSARERDRLRQSVLEDHGWIIHRIWSTDWFQRPEEQLQRVIAAIDNAKSELKQRSEKIVGSSRAVPIEIVTVERESVIEVGIDQIETTMFRAVEYQESQPEADLSFELHETPVGLLSDLIEKIVILESPIHKNEVMTRL
;
A
#
# COMPACT_ATOMS: atom_id res chain seq x y z
N MET A 1 60.46 12.71 26.76
CA MET A 1 59.80 12.88 25.46
C MET A 1 58.85 11.75 25.34
N THR A 2 57.62 12.00 25.69
CA THR A 2 56.50 11.04 25.64
C THR A 2 55.62 11.49 24.49
N GLU A 3 55.53 10.66 23.45
CA GLU A 3 54.62 10.82 22.33
C GLU A 3 53.19 10.60 22.84
N ALA A 4 52.36 11.62 22.67
CA ALA A 4 50.93 11.52 22.84
C ALA A 4 50.38 10.93 21.54
N SER A 5 49.79 9.75 21.63
CA SER A 5 49.03 9.10 20.53
C SER A 5 47.73 9.85 20.28
N ASN A 6 47.54 10.29 19.08
CA ASN A 6 46.24 10.81 18.59
C ASN A 6 45.23 9.67 18.43
N ASP A 7 44.43 9.43 19.46
CA ASP A 7 43.31 8.49 19.41
C ASP A 7 41.98 9.16 18.99
N ASP A 8 41.99 10.48 18.72
CA ASP A 8 40.77 11.24 18.39
C ASP A 8 40.34 11.22 16.92
N ASP A 9 41.23 10.78 16.01
CA ASP A 9 40.93 10.81 14.54
C ASP A 9 40.18 9.57 14.04
N ASP A 10 40.13 8.47 14.78
CA ASP A 10 39.49 7.22 14.36
C ASP A 10 37.99 7.20 14.63
N ASP A 11 37.48 7.95 15.62
CA ASP A 11 36.07 8.03 15.97
C ASP A 11 35.30 8.97 15.02
N SER A 12 35.95 9.96 14.44
CA SER A 12 35.31 10.89 13.47
C SER A 12 35.13 10.27 12.09
N THR A 13 36.01 9.37 11.67
CA THR A 13 35.92 8.65 10.39
C THR A 13 34.85 7.56 10.43
N GLN A 14 34.64 6.90 11.56
CA GLN A 14 33.56 5.89 11.71
C GLN A 14 32.16 6.52 11.73
N VAL A 15 32.02 7.77 12.17
CA VAL A 15 30.72 8.47 12.21
C VAL A 15 30.29 8.96 10.83
N SER A 16 31.22 9.27 9.94
CA SER A 16 30.91 9.75 8.58
C SER A 16 30.29 8.69 7.66
N ASP A 17 30.51 7.39 7.96
CA ASP A 17 29.98 6.28 7.16
C ASP A 17 28.62 5.74 7.65
N ILE A 18 28.05 6.35 8.70
CA ILE A 18 26.77 5.91 9.27
C ILE A 18 25.61 6.55 8.49
N GLU A 19 24.93 5.73 7.69
CA GLU A 19 23.81 6.14 6.82
C GLU A 19 22.59 6.73 7.54
N SER A 20 22.44 6.50 8.85
CA SER A 20 21.24 6.91 9.57
C SER A 20 21.50 7.17 11.06
N ILE A 21 20.67 8.04 11.64
CA ILE A 21 20.62 8.27 13.09
C ILE A 21 20.42 6.97 13.88
N LEU A 22 19.62 6.02 13.36
CA LEU A 22 19.45 4.71 13.98
C LEU A 22 20.76 3.93 14.02
N GLY A 23 21.51 3.93 12.92
CA GLY A 23 22.83 3.30 12.84
C GLY A 23 23.80 3.88 13.88
N LEU A 24 23.78 5.19 14.07
CA LEU A 24 24.60 5.88 15.06
C LEU A 24 24.27 5.41 16.49
N PHE A 25 23.00 5.34 16.86
CA PHE A 25 22.58 4.87 18.18
C PHE A 25 22.90 3.39 18.40
N VAL A 26 22.77 2.57 17.35
CA VAL A 26 23.16 1.16 17.39
C VAL A 26 24.66 1.00 17.62
N ALA A 27 25.47 1.75 16.88
CA ALA A 27 26.94 1.75 17.04
C ALA A 27 27.37 2.21 18.44
N ARG A 28 26.57 3.05 19.09
CA ARG A 28 26.77 3.49 20.49
C ARG A 28 26.21 2.50 21.52
N GLY A 29 25.77 1.31 21.13
CA GLY A 29 25.32 0.25 22.03
C GLY A 29 23.95 0.50 22.67
N LEU A 30 23.12 1.40 22.13
CA LEU A 30 21.75 1.56 22.64
C LEU A 30 20.91 0.32 22.34
N PRO A 31 20.03 -0.12 23.28
CA PRO A 31 19.20 -1.28 23.11
C PRO A 31 18.17 -1.08 22.00
N GLN A 32 18.11 -2.04 21.08
CA GLN A 32 17.17 -2.03 19.96
C GLN A 32 15.88 -2.77 20.33
N ARG A 33 14.74 -2.24 19.88
CA ARG A 33 13.44 -2.89 19.94
C ARG A 33 12.76 -2.82 18.59
N MET A 34 12.45 -3.95 18.02
CA MET A 34 11.71 -4.05 16.76
C MET A 34 10.21 -3.87 17.02
N LEU A 35 9.58 -2.95 16.28
CA LEU A 35 8.13 -2.84 16.25
C LEU A 35 7.57 -3.98 15.38
N ARG A 36 6.81 -4.89 16.02
CA ARG A 36 6.34 -6.12 15.37
C ARG A 36 4.89 -6.05 14.94
N TRP A 37 4.19 -4.98 15.27
CA TRP A 37 2.77 -4.83 14.98
C TRP A 37 2.56 -4.09 13.66
N HIS A 38 1.94 -4.78 12.68
CA HIS A 38 1.54 -4.17 11.42
C HIS A 38 0.05 -3.81 11.45
N TYR A 39 -0.28 -2.53 11.33
CA TYR A 39 -1.65 -2.01 11.48
C TYR A 39 -2.29 -1.53 10.17
N ARG A 40 -1.48 -1.20 9.13
CA ARG A 40 -1.98 -0.57 7.91
C ARG A 40 -2.81 -1.50 7.05
N SER A 41 -2.26 -2.66 6.70
CA SER A 41 -2.87 -3.56 5.72
C SER A 41 -4.03 -4.35 6.31
N ARG A 42 -5.19 -4.24 5.69
CA ARG A 42 -6.42 -4.95 6.06
C ARG A 42 -6.50 -6.36 5.49
N HIS A 43 -5.51 -6.75 4.69
CA HIS A 43 -5.39 -8.09 4.11
C HIS A 43 -3.95 -8.57 4.20
N GLN A 44 -3.76 -9.82 4.65
CA GLN A 44 -2.45 -10.40 4.90
C GLN A 44 -1.52 -10.42 3.68
N SER A 45 -2.08 -10.56 2.46
CA SER A 45 -1.25 -10.61 1.24
C SER A 45 -0.51 -9.32 0.94
N LEU A 46 -0.97 -8.18 1.46
CA LEU A 46 -0.35 -6.88 1.23
C LEU A 46 0.98 -6.69 1.97
N ILE A 47 1.22 -7.48 3.01
CA ILE A 47 2.42 -7.37 3.84
C ILE A 47 3.25 -8.66 3.86
N ALA A 48 2.74 -9.75 3.28
CA ALA A 48 3.36 -11.07 3.35
C ALA A 48 4.80 -11.09 2.81
N VAL A 49 5.03 -10.49 1.63
CA VAL A 49 6.37 -10.40 1.03
C VAL A 49 7.28 -9.52 1.86
N SER A 50 6.79 -8.37 2.33
CA SER A 50 7.54 -7.48 3.22
C SER A 50 7.97 -8.22 4.48
N ASN A 51 7.05 -8.93 5.13
CA ASN A 51 7.35 -9.67 6.35
C ASN A 51 8.41 -10.74 6.13
N SER A 52 8.32 -11.48 5.03
CA SER A 52 9.28 -12.52 4.68
C SER A 52 10.66 -11.96 4.34
N GLN A 53 10.74 -10.90 3.53
CA GLN A 53 12.00 -10.44 2.95
C GLN A 53 12.73 -9.38 3.81
N PHE A 54 12.00 -8.61 4.61
CA PHE A 54 12.57 -7.45 5.31
C PHE A 54 12.38 -7.49 6.83
N TYR A 55 11.48 -8.33 7.34
CA TYR A 55 11.17 -8.41 8.76
C TYR A 55 11.35 -9.80 9.35
N GLU A 56 12.05 -10.71 8.64
CA GLU A 56 12.40 -12.08 9.12
C GLU A 56 11.17 -12.87 9.63
N ASN A 57 10.00 -12.64 9.06
CA ASN A 57 8.70 -13.17 9.51
C ASN A 57 8.33 -12.82 10.96
N LYS A 58 8.86 -11.73 11.49
CA LYS A 58 8.65 -11.31 12.89
C LYS A 58 7.46 -10.37 13.09
N LEU A 59 6.83 -9.86 12.00
CA LEU A 59 5.64 -9.04 12.13
C LEU A 59 4.42 -9.89 12.53
N PHE A 60 3.62 -9.34 13.42
CA PHE A 60 2.26 -9.85 13.66
C PHE A 60 1.34 -9.34 12.56
N ILE A 61 0.77 -10.26 11.81
CA ILE A 61 -0.13 -9.96 10.70
C ILE A 61 -1.51 -10.47 11.07
N VAL A 62 -2.46 -9.55 11.17
CA VAL A 62 -3.85 -9.89 11.45
C VAL A 62 -4.50 -10.48 10.19
N PRO A 63 -5.10 -11.67 10.25
CA PRO A 63 -5.80 -12.24 9.11
C PRO A 63 -7.02 -11.38 8.74
N SER A 64 -7.36 -11.36 7.45
CA SER A 64 -8.58 -10.70 6.95
C SER A 64 -9.75 -11.69 6.93
N PRO A 65 -10.98 -11.25 7.27
CA PRO A 65 -12.18 -12.04 6.99
C PRO A 65 -12.56 -12.09 5.50
N TYR A 66 -11.84 -11.35 4.66
CA TYR A 66 -12.03 -11.31 3.20
C TYR A 66 -10.82 -11.89 2.50
N THR A 67 -11.07 -12.66 1.44
CA THR A 67 -10.03 -13.14 0.53
C THR A 67 -9.92 -12.25 -0.71
N GLN A 68 -9.03 -12.61 -1.64
CA GLN A 68 -8.91 -11.89 -2.91
C GLN A 68 -10.20 -11.89 -3.74
N GLU A 69 -11.01 -12.94 -3.66
CA GLU A 69 -12.29 -13.06 -4.35
C GLU A 69 -13.28 -11.96 -3.91
N ALA A 70 -13.22 -11.55 -2.66
CA ALA A 70 -14.02 -10.45 -2.12
C ALA A 70 -13.48 -9.04 -2.47
N GLY A 71 -12.51 -8.94 -3.36
CA GLY A 71 -11.99 -7.65 -3.84
C GLY A 71 -10.90 -7.03 -2.97
N MET A 72 -10.32 -7.78 -2.03
CA MET A 72 -9.24 -7.33 -1.13
C MET A 72 -7.89 -7.96 -1.52
N GLY A 73 -6.80 -7.43 -0.97
CA GLY A 73 -5.48 -8.01 -1.07
C GLY A 73 -4.73 -7.68 -2.36
N LEU A 74 -3.73 -8.52 -2.68
CA LEU A 74 -2.82 -8.33 -3.80
C LEU A 74 -3.40 -8.99 -5.06
N ARG A 75 -3.38 -8.26 -6.19
CA ARG A 75 -3.82 -8.73 -7.51
C ARG A 75 -2.74 -8.47 -8.54
N PHE A 76 -2.63 -9.36 -9.53
CA PHE A 76 -1.69 -9.24 -10.62
C PHE A 76 -2.41 -9.15 -11.96
N HIS A 77 -2.09 -8.11 -12.73
CA HIS A 77 -2.60 -7.86 -14.07
C HIS A 77 -1.43 -7.98 -15.06
N HIS A 78 -1.38 -9.08 -15.80
CA HIS A 78 -0.37 -9.30 -16.81
C HIS A 78 -0.75 -8.58 -18.11
N VAL A 79 0.03 -7.58 -18.49
CA VAL A 79 -0.10 -6.81 -19.75
C VAL A 79 0.90 -7.38 -20.76
N ALA A 80 0.61 -8.57 -21.27
CA ALA A 80 1.54 -9.36 -22.09
C ALA A 80 1.97 -8.66 -23.39
N GLU A 81 1.10 -7.81 -23.95
CA GLU A 81 1.33 -7.02 -25.16
C GLU A 81 2.17 -5.77 -24.92
N GLY A 82 2.55 -5.47 -23.68
CA GLY A 82 3.31 -4.28 -23.34
C GLY A 82 4.69 -4.25 -23.96
N ILE A 83 5.08 -3.10 -24.50
CA ILE A 83 6.35 -2.87 -25.16
C ILE A 83 7.04 -1.68 -24.50
N PHE A 84 8.32 -1.86 -24.16
CA PHE A 84 9.15 -0.78 -23.63
C PHE A 84 9.81 0.01 -24.77
N GLU A 85 9.48 1.27 -24.87
CA GLU A 85 10.02 2.19 -25.89
C GLU A 85 11.38 2.77 -25.48
N SER A 86 12.42 1.97 -25.64
CA SER A 86 13.79 2.38 -25.31
C SER A 86 14.30 3.44 -26.27
N GLY A 87 14.88 4.52 -25.73
CA GLY A 87 15.49 5.59 -26.52
C GLY A 87 14.51 6.64 -27.06
N THR A 88 13.21 6.47 -26.85
CA THR A 88 12.15 7.44 -27.17
C THR A 88 11.47 7.92 -25.89
N SER A 89 10.33 7.36 -25.53
CA SER A 89 9.60 7.71 -24.30
C SER A 89 10.22 7.14 -23.02
N ASN A 90 11.00 6.07 -23.12
CA ASN A 90 11.50 5.24 -22.02
C ASN A 90 10.37 4.81 -21.05
N ALA A 91 9.22 4.51 -21.62
CA ALA A 91 8.01 4.06 -20.94
C ALA A 91 7.39 2.88 -21.67
N ASN A 92 6.31 2.34 -21.09
CA ASN A 92 5.46 1.33 -21.70
C ASN A 92 4.05 1.93 -21.89
N PRO A 93 3.74 2.48 -23.07
CA PRO A 93 2.47 3.16 -23.33
C PRO A 93 1.26 2.24 -23.20
N ILE A 94 1.40 0.97 -23.58
CA ILE A 94 0.31 -0.02 -23.51
C ILE A 94 -0.07 -0.29 -22.05
N GLU A 95 0.91 -0.49 -21.19
CA GLU A 95 0.69 -0.65 -19.76
C GLU A 95 0.14 0.66 -19.14
N ALA A 96 0.66 1.82 -19.55
CA ALA A 96 0.16 3.12 -19.10
C ALA A 96 -1.32 3.32 -19.41
N LYS A 97 -1.74 2.99 -20.63
CA LYS A 97 -3.15 3.03 -21.06
C LYS A 97 -4.01 2.06 -20.25
N ARG A 98 -3.53 0.83 -20.00
CA ARG A 98 -4.26 -0.16 -19.18
C ARG A 98 -4.45 0.34 -17.74
N VAL A 99 -3.42 0.97 -17.16
CA VAL A 99 -3.49 1.56 -15.81
C VAL A 99 -4.48 2.73 -15.79
N ALA A 100 -4.42 3.63 -16.76
CA ALA A 100 -5.36 4.75 -16.88
C ALA A 100 -6.82 4.25 -16.99
N THR A 101 -7.07 3.20 -17.76
CA THR A 101 -8.38 2.54 -17.84
C THR A 101 -8.78 1.96 -16.47
N ALA A 102 -7.89 1.29 -15.77
CA ALA A 102 -8.16 0.72 -14.45
C ALA A 102 -8.48 1.78 -13.39
N ILE A 103 -7.89 2.99 -13.49
CA ILE A 103 -8.26 4.13 -12.64
C ILE A 103 -9.73 4.47 -12.84
N PHE A 104 -10.20 4.55 -14.08
CA PHE A 104 -11.61 4.83 -14.36
C PHE A 104 -12.53 3.69 -13.94
N GLU A 105 -12.16 2.43 -14.16
CA GLU A 105 -12.87 1.26 -13.64
C GLU A 105 -13.03 1.34 -12.11
N HIS A 106 -11.99 1.78 -11.42
CA HIS A 106 -12.03 1.98 -9.96
C HIS A 106 -12.99 3.12 -9.58
N ILE A 107 -12.94 4.25 -10.24
CA ILE A 107 -13.81 5.40 -9.97
C ILE A 107 -15.29 5.01 -10.12
N GLN A 108 -15.61 4.20 -11.13
CA GLN A 108 -16.97 3.71 -11.39
C GLN A 108 -17.44 2.69 -10.35
N THR A 109 -16.57 1.78 -9.95
CA THR A 109 -16.96 0.63 -9.11
C THR A 109 -16.75 0.87 -7.62
N ASN A 110 -15.79 1.72 -7.24
CA ASN A 110 -15.39 1.96 -5.85
C ASN A 110 -15.13 3.45 -5.54
N PRO A 111 -16.07 4.36 -5.83
CA PRO A 111 -15.82 5.82 -5.71
C PRO A 111 -15.50 6.28 -4.28
N ASN A 112 -15.85 5.49 -3.28
CA ASN A 112 -15.64 5.80 -1.85
C ASN A 112 -14.28 5.33 -1.33
N LEU A 113 -13.48 4.63 -2.14
CA LEU A 113 -12.14 4.17 -1.74
C LEU A 113 -11.07 5.08 -2.33
N SER A 114 -10.19 5.59 -1.47
CA SER A 114 -9.06 6.40 -1.90
C SER A 114 -8.10 5.62 -2.80
N LEU A 115 -7.57 6.27 -3.85
CA LEU A 115 -6.73 5.66 -4.87
C LEU A 115 -5.38 6.37 -5.00
N GLY A 116 -4.33 5.59 -5.12
CA GLY A 116 -3.00 6.05 -5.49
C GLY A 116 -2.39 5.17 -6.58
N VAL A 117 -1.60 5.77 -7.46
CA VAL A 117 -0.84 5.06 -8.49
C VAL A 117 0.64 5.25 -8.25
N ALA A 118 1.39 4.15 -8.27
CA ALA A 118 2.83 4.13 -8.10
C ALA A 118 3.52 3.55 -9.31
N THR A 119 4.64 4.15 -9.73
CA THR A 119 5.42 3.73 -10.88
C THR A 119 6.88 3.54 -10.52
N PHE A 120 7.56 2.66 -11.25
CA PHE A 120 8.99 2.44 -11.05
C PHE A 120 9.86 3.54 -11.71
N SER A 121 9.33 4.29 -12.67
CA SER A 121 10.06 5.36 -13.35
C SER A 121 9.22 6.63 -13.51
N VAL A 122 9.93 7.76 -13.65
CA VAL A 122 9.30 9.07 -13.93
C VAL A 122 8.66 9.08 -15.32
N SER A 123 9.27 8.41 -16.30
CA SER A 123 8.74 8.32 -17.67
C SER A 123 7.41 7.56 -17.69
N GLN A 124 7.30 6.44 -16.97
CA GLN A 124 6.06 5.69 -16.86
C GLN A 124 4.95 6.50 -16.15
N ARG A 125 5.32 7.25 -15.10
CA ARG A 125 4.41 8.17 -14.44
C ARG A 125 3.81 9.17 -15.42
N LYS A 126 4.66 9.81 -16.24
CA LYS A 126 4.24 10.78 -17.24
C LYS A 126 3.31 10.14 -18.28
N ALA A 127 3.67 8.96 -18.79
CA ALA A 127 2.82 8.24 -19.75
C ALA A 127 1.42 7.94 -19.19
N ILE A 128 1.31 7.54 -17.91
CA ILE A 128 0.01 7.33 -17.26
C ILE A 128 -0.73 8.65 -17.08
N GLN A 129 -0.04 9.74 -16.72
CA GLN A 129 -0.67 11.06 -16.57
C GLN A 129 -1.24 11.55 -17.90
N ASP A 130 -0.51 11.39 -19.00
CA ASP A 130 -0.96 11.79 -20.34
C ASP A 130 -2.21 10.98 -20.78
N GLU A 131 -2.21 9.66 -20.59
CA GLU A 131 -3.38 8.81 -20.88
C GLU A 131 -4.58 9.14 -19.96
N LEU A 132 -4.34 9.38 -18.70
CA LEU A 132 -5.38 9.74 -17.73
C LEU A 132 -6.02 11.09 -18.09
N GLU A 133 -5.22 12.08 -18.49
CA GLU A 133 -5.72 13.40 -18.89
C GLU A 133 -6.66 13.29 -20.09
N LEU A 134 -6.35 12.43 -21.07
CA LEU A 134 -7.24 12.16 -22.20
C LEU A 134 -8.59 11.59 -21.73
N LEU A 135 -8.55 10.61 -20.80
CA LEU A 135 -9.76 9.99 -20.29
C LEU A 135 -10.61 10.96 -19.45
N ARG A 136 -9.98 11.84 -18.65
CA ARG A 136 -10.67 12.87 -17.85
C ARG A 136 -11.41 13.86 -18.75
N ARG A 137 -10.80 14.29 -19.85
CA ARG A 137 -11.47 15.19 -20.81
C ARG A 137 -12.67 14.54 -21.48
N LEU A 138 -12.62 13.22 -21.69
CA LEU A 138 -13.74 12.47 -22.30
C LEU A 138 -14.86 12.15 -21.30
N ASN A 139 -14.58 12.19 -19.98
CA ASN A 139 -15.51 11.79 -18.94
C ASN A 139 -15.51 12.82 -17.78
N PRO A 140 -15.94 14.07 -18.03
CA PRO A 140 -15.88 15.16 -17.05
C PRO A 140 -16.77 14.91 -15.80
N GLU A 141 -17.76 14.02 -15.88
CA GLU A 141 -18.65 13.64 -14.78
C GLU A 141 -17.93 12.94 -13.61
N TYR A 142 -16.70 12.43 -13.84
CA TYR A 142 -15.89 11.78 -12.79
C TYR A 142 -14.84 12.69 -12.17
N GLU A 143 -14.79 13.96 -12.57
CA GLU A 143 -13.77 14.89 -12.09
C GLU A 143 -13.81 15.07 -10.57
N ASP A 144 -14.99 15.01 -9.97
CA ASP A 144 -15.20 15.12 -8.53
C ASP A 144 -14.42 14.07 -7.72
N PHE A 145 -14.17 12.89 -8.29
CA PHE A 145 -13.41 11.85 -7.61
C PHE A 145 -12.00 12.31 -7.23
N PHE A 146 -11.34 13.04 -8.12
CA PHE A 146 -9.94 13.50 -7.90
C PHE A 146 -9.82 14.50 -6.76
N HIS A 147 -10.95 15.06 -6.29
CA HIS A 147 -11.05 16.03 -5.19
C HIS A 147 -11.84 15.49 -3.98
N SER A 148 -12.51 14.34 -4.10
CA SER A 148 -13.47 13.82 -3.11
C SER A 148 -12.86 13.31 -1.81
N HIS A 149 -11.55 13.04 -1.77
CA HIS A 149 -10.85 12.46 -0.62
C HIS A 149 -9.81 13.44 -0.05
N PRO A 150 -10.21 14.51 0.66
CA PRO A 150 -9.29 15.57 1.07
C PRO A 150 -8.18 15.11 2.03
N GLY A 151 -8.44 14.08 2.86
CA GLY A 151 -7.44 13.49 3.75
C GLY A 151 -6.49 12.51 3.03
N GLU A 152 -6.90 11.97 1.88
CA GLU A 152 -6.18 10.99 1.07
C GLU A 152 -6.33 11.28 -0.42
N PRO A 153 -5.86 12.43 -0.93
CA PRO A 153 -6.08 12.86 -2.31
C PRO A 153 -5.46 11.87 -3.30
N PHE A 154 -6.08 11.74 -4.48
CA PHE A 154 -5.53 10.93 -5.57
C PHE A 154 -4.12 11.39 -5.93
N PHE A 155 -3.25 10.44 -6.26
CA PHE A 155 -1.90 10.75 -6.74
C PHE A 155 -1.40 9.74 -7.78
N ILE A 156 -0.46 10.21 -8.63
CA ILE A 156 0.43 9.36 -9.43
C ILE A 156 1.85 9.72 -9.07
N LYS A 157 2.59 8.83 -8.41
CA LYS A 157 3.95 9.07 -7.90
C LYS A 157 4.91 7.97 -8.35
N ASN A 158 6.18 8.31 -8.46
CA ASN A 158 7.22 7.30 -8.68
C ASN A 158 7.70 6.70 -7.35
N LEU A 159 8.43 5.60 -7.44
CA LEU A 159 8.95 4.81 -6.32
C LEU A 159 9.67 5.64 -5.24
N GLU A 160 10.36 6.72 -5.64
CA GLU A 160 11.14 7.55 -4.72
C GLU A 160 10.28 8.53 -3.91
N ASN A 161 9.12 8.91 -4.43
CA ASN A 161 8.27 9.98 -3.87
C ASN A 161 7.02 9.45 -3.13
N ILE A 162 6.86 8.13 -3.00
CA ILE A 162 5.67 7.52 -2.37
C ILE A 162 5.81 7.35 -0.85
N GLN A 163 6.97 7.64 -0.29
CA GLN A 163 7.20 7.50 1.14
C GLN A 163 6.27 8.41 1.95
N GLY A 164 5.59 7.84 2.94
CA GLY A 164 4.62 8.54 3.79
C GLY A 164 3.18 8.49 3.29
N ASP A 165 2.96 8.20 2.00
CA ASP A 165 1.61 8.06 1.46
C ASP A 165 1.00 6.68 1.73
N GLU A 166 -0.32 6.61 1.82
CA GLU A 166 -1.10 5.37 1.86
C GLU A 166 -2.50 5.62 1.30
N ARG A 167 -3.12 4.62 0.66
CA ARG A 167 -4.49 4.69 0.13
C ARG A 167 -5.19 3.37 0.37
N ASP A 168 -6.51 3.39 0.29
CA ASP A 168 -7.30 2.15 0.31
C ASP A 168 -6.87 1.22 -0.81
N VAL A 169 -6.68 1.77 -2.00
CA VAL A 169 -6.21 1.06 -3.19
C VAL A 169 -4.93 1.69 -3.72
N ILE A 170 -3.93 0.85 -3.97
CA ILE A 170 -2.71 1.24 -4.68
C ILE A 170 -2.61 0.43 -5.96
N MET A 171 -2.48 1.12 -7.09
CA MET A 171 -2.12 0.53 -8.37
C MET A 171 -0.63 0.71 -8.60
N ILE A 172 0.08 -0.37 -8.91
CA ILE A 172 1.51 -0.34 -9.19
C ILE A 172 1.70 -0.62 -10.68
N SER A 173 2.27 0.33 -11.43
CA SER A 173 2.74 0.12 -12.79
C SER A 173 4.22 -0.16 -12.79
N VAL A 174 4.60 -1.34 -13.24
CA VAL A 174 6.01 -1.77 -13.33
C VAL A 174 6.72 -1.05 -14.47
N GLY A 175 6.07 -0.90 -15.61
CA GLY A 175 6.54 -0.13 -16.77
C GLY A 175 7.64 -0.81 -17.56
N TYR A 176 8.31 -1.83 -17.05
CA TYR A 176 9.36 -2.57 -17.76
C TYR A 176 8.73 -3.67 -18.63
N ALA A 177 9.22 -3.76 -19.86
CA ALA A 177 8.78 -4.74 -20.83
C ALA A 177 9.92 -5.10 -21.80
N ARG A 178 9.70 -6.09 -22.65
CA ARG A 178 10.56 -6.34 -23.80
C ARG A 178 10.40 -5.19 -24.80
N ASN A 179 11.49 -4.83 -25.48
CA ASN A 179 11.41 -3.88 -26.57
C ASN A 179 10.84 -4.55 -27.85
N THR A 180 10.68 -3.79 -28.93
CA THR A 180 10.16 -4.29 -30.21
C THR A 180 10.99 -5.43 -30.84
N GLN A 181 12.22 -5.62 -30.37
CA GLN A 181 13.11 -6.72 -30.80
C GLN A 181 13.03 -7.95 -29.86
N GLY A 182 12.14 -7.92 -28.86
CA GLY A 182 11.97 -8.99 -27.88
C GLY A 182 13.03 -9.00 -26.76
N TYR A 183 13.91 -8.01 -26.69
CA TYR A 183 14.97 -7.94 -25.69
C TYR A 183 14.43 -7.26 -24.41
N LEU A 184 14.68 -7.89 -23.25
CA LEU A 184 14.43 -7.31 -21.92
C LEU A 184 15.75 -6.83 -21.31
N ALA A 185 15.84 -5.53 -21.08
CA ALA A 185 16.97 -4.95 -20.35
C ALA A 185 16.82 -5.26 -18.84
N MET A 186 17.81 -5.94 -18.24
CA MET A 186 17.82 -6.26 -16.81
C MET A 186 18.27 -5.06 -15.95
N ARG A 187 17.75 -3.89 -16.27
CA ARG A 187 18.01 -2.62 -15.55
C ARG A 187 16.70 -2.09 -15.02
N PHE A 188 16.49 -2.21 -13.72
CA PHE A 188 15.25 -1.86 -13.06
C PHE A 188 15.37 -0.57 -12.23
N GLY A 189 16.10 0.41 -12.77
CA GLY A 189 16.25 1.74 -12.18
C GLY A 189 16.62 1.70 -10.69
N PRO A 190 15.83 2.37 -9.83
CA PRO A 190 16.13 2.48 -8.41
C PRO A 190 16.21 1.15 -7.64
N LEU A 191 15.62 0.06 -8.17
CA LEU A 191 15.68 -1.27 -7.52
C LEU A 191 17.07 -1.93 -7.62
N GLY A 192 17.82 -1.63 -8.69
CA GLY A 192 19.16 -2.16 -8.88
C GLY A 192 20.25 -1.38 -8.14
N SER A 193 19.92 -0.23 -7.54
CA SER A 193 20.84 0.60 -6.76
C SER A 193 20.84 0.21 -5.28
N GLN A 194 21.84 0.69 -4.56
CA GLN A 194 21.91 0.52 -3.10
C GLN A 194 20.63 1.06 -2.42
N GLY A 195 20.04 0.29 -1.51
CA GLY A 195 18.77 0.62 -0.86
C GLY A 195 17.52 0.39 -1.73
N GLY A 196 17.66 -0.24 -2.92
CA GLY A 196 16.54 -0.58 -3.78
C GLY A 196 15.51 -1.49 -3.11
N GLU A 197 15.96 -2.41 -2.26
CA GLU A 197 15.11 -3.28 -1.44
C GLU A 197 14.24 -2.48 -0.46
N ARG A 198 14.79 -1.42 0.13
CA ARG A 198 14.03 -0.55 1.07
C ARG A 198 12.96 0.23 0.34
N ARG A 199 13.26 0.75 -0.86
CA ARG A 199 12.30 1.45 -1.71
C ARG A 199 11.16 0.52 -2.13
N LEU A 200 11.49 -0.72 -2.52
CA LEU A 200 10.48 -1.73 -2.84
C LEU A 200 9.58 -2.03 -1.62
N ASN A 201 10.17 -2.24 -0.44
CA ASN A 201 9.42 -2.48 0.78
C ASN A 201 8.44 -1.32 1.09
N VAL A 202 8.91 -0.08 0.92
CA VAL A 202 8.05 1.11 1.06
C VAL A 202 6.89 1.04 0.08
N LEU A 203 7.13 0.75 -1.19
CA LEU A 203 6.12 0.72 -2.24
C LEU A 203 5.03 -0.33 -1.98
N ILE A 204 5.44 -1.60 -1.79
CA ILE A 204 4.50 -2.73 -1.69
C ILE A 204 3.69 -2.74 -0.39
N SER A 205 4.03 -1.89 0.58
CA SER A 205 3.35 -1.76 1.86
C SER A 205 2.42 -0.54 1.95
N ARG A 206 2.12 0.16 0.83
CA ARG A 206 1.32 1.40 0.82
C ARG A 206 -0.19 1.20 0.77
N ALA A 207 -0.65 0.02 0.35
CA ALA A 207 -2.07 -0.29 0.23
C ALA A 207 -2.67 -0.66 1.59
N LYS A 208 -3.85 -0.09 1.91
CA LYS A 208 -4.63 -0.50 3.09
C LYS A 208 -5.52 -1.70 2.80
N ARG A 209 -6.19 -1.74 1.66
CA ARG A 209 -7.21 -2.76 1.32
C ARG A 209 -6.83 -3.60 0.11
N ARG A 210 -6.39 -2.97 -0.98
CA ARG A 210 -6.10 -3.65 -2.25
C ARG A 210 -4.86 -3.07 -2.92
N CYS A 211 -4.01 -3.94 -3.43
CA CYS A 211 -2.88 -3.57 -4.30
C CYS A 211 -3.03 -4.28 -5.64
N GLU A 212 -3.05 -3.53 -6.72
CA GLU A 212 -3.15 -4.02 -8.09
C GLU A 212 -1.84 -3.78 -8.83
N VAL A 213 -1.17 -4.85 -9.23
CA VAL A 213 0.13 -4.79 -9.90
C VAL A 213 -0.07 -5.01 -11.39
N PHE A 214 0.24 -4.00 -12.19
CA PHE A 214 0.26 -4.06 -13.64
C PHE A 214 1.69 -4.26 -14.10
N ALA A 215 1.96 -5.34 -14.83
CA ALA A 215 3.29 -5.65 -15.32
C ALA A 215 3.22 -6.36 -16.66
N SER A 216 4.14 -5.99 -17.54
CA SER A 216 4.34 -6.65 -18.84
C SER A 216 5.42 -7.73 -18.79
N ILE A 217 5.97 -7.95 -17.60
CA ILE A 217 6.92 -9.03 -17.27
C ILE A 217 6.42 -9.82 -16.08
N THR A 218 6.87 -11.05 -15.97
CA THR A 218 6.62 -11.94 -14.84
C THR A 218 7.89 -12.19 -14.04
N ASP A 219 7.77 -12.90 -12.92
CA ASP A 219 8.92 -13.39 -12.15
C ASP A 219 9.86 -14.29 -12.98
N GLU A 220 9.32 -15.03 -13.97
CA GLU A 220 10.08 -15.91 -14.84
C GLU A 220 11.02 -15.15 -15.79
N ASP A 221 10.66 -13.92 -16.18
CA ASP A 221 11.48 -13.06 -17.01
C ASP A 221 12.71 -12.47 -16.27
N LEU A 222 12.72 -12.52 -14.93
CA LEU A 222 13.79 -11.94 -14.11
C LEU A 222 14.93 -12.95 -13.92
N ASP A 223 16.01 -12.76 -14.69
CA ASP A 223 17.24 -13.56 -14.60
C ASP A 223 18.21 -12.93 -13.57
N LEU A 224 18.31 -13.56 -12.40
CA LEU A 224 19.18 -13.11 -11.30
C LEU A 224 20.69 -13.27 -11.60
N SER A 225 21.08 -14.01 -12.65
CA SER A 225 22.46 -14.07 -13.09
C SER A 225 22.89 -12.77 -13.78
N ARG A 226 21.95 -12.11 -14.45
CA ARG A 226 22.14 -10.87 -15.23
C ARG A 226 21.81 -9.61 -14.44
N ALA A 227 20.86 -9.69 -13.50
CA ALA A 227 20.47 -8.58 -12.64
C ALA A 227 20.77 -8.93 -11.18
N LYS A 228 21.79 -8.29 -10.61
CA LYS A 228 22.26 -8.54 -9.24
C LYS A 228 21.69 -7.49 -8.28
N GLY A 229 21.43 -7.90 -7.04
CA GLY A 229 21.02 -7.03 -5.96
C GLY A 229 19.84 -7.58 -5.17
N VAL A 230 19.80 -7.25 -3.88
CA VAL A 230 18.73 -7.69 -2.95
C VAL A 230 17.37 -7.16 -3.39
N GLY A 231 17.33 -5.93 -3.93
CA GLY A 231 16.09 -5.33 -4.43
C GLY A 231 15.48 -6.08 -5.61
N ILE A 232 16.32 -6.62 -6.52
CA ILE A 232 15.85 -7.40 -7.68
C ILE A 232 15.32 -8.76 -7.23
N LEU A 233 16.00 -9.41 -6.29
CA LEU A 233 15.52 -10.67 -5.71
C LEU A 233 14.16 -10.49 -5.04
N ALA A 234 14.03 -9.48 -4.20
CA ALA A 234 12.77 -9.16 -3.52
C ALA A 234 11.65 -8.83 -4.53
N PHE A 235 11.98 -8.12 -5.61
CA PHE A 235 11.04 -7.81 -6.69
C PHE A 235 10.58 -9.07 -7.44
N LYS A 236 11.50 -9.98 -7.76
CA LYS A 236 11.17 -11.28 -8.35
C LYS A 236 10.18 -12.06 -7.46
N LEU A 237 10.46 -12.13 -6.17
CA LEU A 237 9.58 -12.82 -5.20
C LEU A 237 8.22 -12.11 -5.06
N PHE A 238 8.20 -10.77 -5.14
CA PHE A 238 6.96 -10.01 -5.12
C PHE A 238 6.09 -10.31 -6.36
N LEU A 239 6.65 -10.31 -7.57
CA LEU A 239 5.93 -10.66 -8.80
C LEU A 239 5.44 -12.12 -8.76
N GLN A 240 6.29 -13.05 -8.29
CA GLN A 240 5.91 -14.46 -8.12
C GLN A 240 4.72 -14.59 -7.17
N TYR A 241 4.78 -13.92 -6.03
CA TYR A 241 3.70 -13.95 -5.05
C TYR A 241 2.42 -13.29 -5.60
N ALA A 242 2.53 -12.15 -6.26
CA ALA A 242 1.40 -11.47 -6.87
C ALA A 242 0.69 -12.33 -7.91
N ARG A 243 1.45 -13.08 -8.73
CA ARG A 243 0.96 -13.96 -9.79
C ARG A 243 0.38 -15.27 -9.25
N THR A 244 1.02 -15.88 -8.28
CA THR A 244 0.69 -17.26 -7.83
C THR A 244 -0.09 -17.31 -6.52
N GLY A 245 -0.08 -16.24 -5.73
CA GLY A 245 -0.60 -16.23 -4.36
C GLY A 245 0.22 -17.07 -3.37
N ARG A 246 1.38 -17.63 -3.79
CA ARG A 246 2.20 -18.52 -2.98
C ARG A 246 3.59 -17.94 -2.78
N LEU A 247 3.98 -17.74 -1.52
CA LEU A 247 5.38 -17.55 -1.16
C LEU A 247 6.02 -18.95 -1.14
N SER A 248 7.19 -19.08 -1.76
CA SER A 248 7.95 -20.34 -1.82
C SER A 248 8.40 -20.89 -0.45
N MET A 249 8.18 -20.12 0.61
CA MET A 249 8.31 -20.59 1.99
C MET A 249 6.91 -20.88 2.51
N SER A 250 6.61 -22.15 2.60
CA SER A 250 5.46 -22.80 3.22
C SER A 250 4.62 -21.90 4.13
N VAL A 251 3.64 -21.23 3.54
CA VAL A 251 2.49 -20.77 4.32
C VAL A 251 1.53 -21.94 4.35
N SER A 252 1.70 -22.78 5.35
CA SER A 252 0.77 -23.83 5.65
C SER A 252 -0.52 -23.21 6.16
N SER A 253 -1.46 -22.98 5.28
CA SER A 253 -2.87 -22.94 5.61
C SER A 253 -3.43 -24.36 5.76
N GLY A 254 -2.67 -25.25 6.32
CA GLY A 254 -2.97 -26.65 6.51
C GLY A 254 -2.41 -27.12 7.84
N ARG A 255 -2.30 -26.24 8.84
CA ARG A 255 -2.08 -26.70 10.21
C ARG A 255 -3.27 -27.55 10.63
N PRO A 256 -3.01 -28.76 11.14
CA PRO A 256 -4.05 -29.50 11.83
C PRO A 256 -4.56 -28.66 13.01
N MET A 257 -5.78 -28.89 13.41
CA MET A 257 -6.34 -28.30 14.61
C MET A 257 -5.42 -28.56 15.81
N ASP A 258 -5.20 -27.55 16.63
CA ASP A 258 -4.23 -27.65 17.73
C ASP A 258 -4.77 -28.44 18.93
N SER A 259 -6.11 -28.75 18.96
CA SER A 259 -6.73 -29.48 20.06
C SER A 259 -7.90 -30.34 19.63
N ILE A 260 -8.16 -31.42 20.38
CA ILE A 260 -9.36 -32.29 20.24
C ILE A 260 -10.64 -31.47 20.41
N PHE A 261 -10.61 -30.40 21.19
CA PHE A 261 -11.74 -29.50 21.41
C PHE A 261 -12.12 -28.78 20.11
N GLU A 262 -11.15 -28.21 19.40
CA GLU A 262 -11.37 -27.58 18.09
C GLU A 262 -11.93 -28.56 17.06
N GLU A 263 -11.40 -29.81 17.05
CA GLU A 263 -11.87 -30.87 16.15
C GLU A 263 -13.34 -31.20 16.38
N GLN A 264 -13.76 -31.31 17.64
CA GLN A 264 -15.15 -31.61 17.99
C GLN A 264 -16.10 -30.49 17.58
N VAL A 265 -15.71 -29.23 17.83
CA VAL A 265 -16.51 -28.06 17.43
C VAL A 265 -16.63 -28.01 15.90
N ALA A 266 -15.51 -28.18 15.18
CA ALA A 266 -15.52 -28.16 13.73
C ALA A 266 -16.37 -29.29 13.14
N GLN A 267 -16.25 -30.52 13.65
CA GLN A 267 -17.03 -31.66 13.21
C GLN A 267 -18.53 -31.45 13.46
N ALA A 268 -18.90 -30.92 14.64
CA ALA A 268 -20.31 -30.65 14.98
C ALA A 268 -20.95 -29.62 14.02
N LEU A 269 -20.19 -28.60 13.61
CA LEU A 269 -20.63 -27.59 12.64
C LEU A 269 -20.67 -28.15 11.21
N GLN A 270 -19.70 -28.94 10.81
CA GLN A 270 -19.66 -29.59 9.49
C GLN A 270 -20.84 -30.56 9.29
N LEU A 271 -21.22 -31.32 10.31
CA LEU A 271 -22.41 -32.20 10.31
C LEU A 271 -23.73 -31.39 10.12
N ARG A 272 -23.72 -30.09 10.41
CA ARG A 272 -24.83 -29.16 10.18
C ARG A 272 -24.75 -28.42 8.84
N GLY A 273 -23.77 -28.77 8.00
CA GLY A 273 -23.63 -28.24 6.65
C GLY A 273 -22.80 -26.95 6.55
N TYR A 274 -22.17 -26.50 7.64
CA TYR A 274 -21.28 -25.34 7.59
C TYR A 274 -19.91 -25.71 7.04
N GLN A 275 -19.35 -24.85 6.17
CA GLN A 275 -17.98 -24.99 5.72
C GLN A 275 -17.05 -24.32 6.74
N VAL A 276 -16.24 -25.14 7.43
CA VAL A 276 -15.36 -24.73 8.51
C VAL A 276 -13.92 -24.82 8.06
N HIS A 277 -13.16 -23.73 8.17
CA HIS A 277 -11.74 -23.64 7.89
C HIS A 277 -10.98 -23.51 9.22
N PRO A 278 -10.07 -24.47 9.54
CA PRO A 278 -9.29 -24.40 10.76
C PRO A 278 -8.07 -23.47 10.59
N GLN A 279 -7.61 -22.91 11.70
CA GLN A 279 -6.37 -22.17 11.83
C GLN A 279 -6.18 -21.11 10.74
N VAL A 280 -7.19 -20.23 10.61
CA VAL A 280 -7.17 -19.14 9.60
C VAL A 280 -6.26 -18.02 10.05
N GLY A 281 -5.16 -17.81 9.34
CA GLY A 281 -4.20 -16.74 9.66
C GLY A 281 -2.80 -17.02 9.16
N ILE A 282 -1.86 -16.13 9.52
CA ILE A 282 -0.43 -16.23 9.17
C ILE A 282 0.43 -15.62 10.27
N ALA A 283 1.72 -15.94 10.26
CA ALA A 283 2.74 -15.31 11.10
C ALA A 283 2.43 -15.30 12.61
N GLY A 284 1.86 -16.40 13.13
CA GLY A 284 1.60 -16.55 14.55
C GLY A 284 0.33 -15.90 15.07
N PHE A 285 -0.51 -15.36 14.17
CA PHE A 285 -1.84 -14.84 14.51
C PHE A 285 -2.89 -15.65 13.75
N PHE A 286 -3.53 -16.60 14.45
CA PHE A 286 -4.48 -17.53 13.85
C PHE A 286 -5.80 -17.47 14.59
N ILE A 287 -6.91 -17.59 13.86
CA ILE A 287 -8.25 -17.84 14.39
C ILE A 287 -8.46 -19.34 14.34
N ASP A 288 -8.89 -19.95 15.43
CA ASP A 288 -8.97 -21.41 15.57
C ASP A 288 -9.87 -22.03 14.52
N LEU A 289 -11.08 -21.50 14.34
CA LEU A 289 -12.01 -21.92 13.30
C LEU A 289 -12.67 -20.70 12.63
N ALA A 290 -12.88 -20.76 11.32
CA ALA A 290 -13.61 -19.73 10.58
C ALA A 290 -14.71 -20.35 9.72
N ILE A 291 -15.90 -19.76 9.75
CA ILE A 291 -17.08 -20.20 9.00
C ILE A 291 -17.14 -19.45 7.68
N ALA A 292 -17.05 -20.17 6.55
CA ALA A 292 -17.14 -19.57 5.23
C ALA A 292 -18.58 -19.13 4.92
N ASP A 293 -18.71 -18.05 4.16
CA ASP A 293 -19.99 -17.54 3.70
C ASP A 293 -20.41 -18.23 2.41
N PRO A 294 -21.50 -19.01 2.40
CA PRO A 294 -21.97 -19.69 1.21
C PRO A 294 -22.56 -18.73 0.15
N GLU A 295 -23.01 -17.53 0.56
CA GLU A 295 -23.62 -16.54 -0.35
C GLU A 295 -22.57 -15.61 -0.98
N MET A 296 -21.42 -15.45 -0.35
CA MET A 296 -20.36 -14.58 -0.84
C MET A 296 -19.01 -15.30 -0.80
N PRO A 297 -18.60 -15.95 -1.90
CA PRO A 297 -17.30 -16.60 -1.97
C PRO A 297 -16.15 -15.68 -1.56
N GLY A 298 -15.25 -16.20 -0.75
CA GLY A 298 -14.10 -15.43 -0.28
C GLY A 298 -14.35 -14.57 0.98
N ARG A 299 -15.53 -14.64 1.59
CA ARG A 299 -15.82 -14.01 2.88
C ARG A 299 -16.01 -15.08 3.97
N TYR A 300 -15.61 -14.73 5.19
CA TYR A 300 -15.97 -15.48 6.37
C TYR A 300 -17.13 -14.77 7.12
N LEU A 301 -18.08 -15.54 7.58
CA LEU A 301 -19.20 -15.05 8.40
C LEU A 301 -18.77 -14.81 9.84
N LEU A 302 -18.06 -15.78 10.42
CA LEU A 302 -17.73 -15.82 11.83
C LEU A 302 -16.34 -16.42 12.04
N GLY A 303 -15.54 -15.83 12.93
CA GLY A 303 -14.37 -16.45 13.54
C GLY A 303 -14.74 -17.04 14.89
N ILE A 304 -14.26 -18.25 15.19
CA ILE A 304 -14.50 -18.92 16.46
C ILE A 304 -13.15 -19.11 17.15
N GLU A 305 -13.06 -18.63 18.39
CA GLU A 305 -11.92 -18.84 19.29
C GLU A 305 -12.28 -19.91 20.30
N CYS A 306 -11.49 -20.98 20.41
CA CYS A 306 -11.69 -22.15 21.26
C CYS A 306 -10.75 -22.07 22.47
N ASP A 307 -11.25 -21.53 23.59
CA ASP A 307 -10.44 -21.26 24.77
C ASP A 307 -10.37 -22.44 25.74
N GLY A 308 -9.15 -22.91 26.02
CA GLY A 308 -8.89 -23.95 27.01
C GLY A 308 -8.95 -23.45 28.46
N SER A 309 -9.27 -24.32 29.41
CA SER A 309 -9.42 -24.01 30.85
C SER A 309 -8.15 -23.50 31.55
N THR A 310 -6.97 -23.78 30.99
CA THR A 310 -5.66 -23.45 31.61
C THR A 310 -5.15 -22.03 31.31
N TYR A 311 -5.80 -21.30 30.39
CA TYR A 311 -5.26 -20.04 29.85
C TYR A 311 -5.51 -18.79 30.73
N HIS A 312 -6.33 -18.85 31.78
CA HIS A 312 -6.93 -17.65 32.40
C HIS A 312 -6.50 -17.33 33.84
N SER A 313 -5.34 -17.80 34.31
CA SER A 313 -4.93 -17.52 35.70
C SER A 313 -4.33 -16.11 35.90
N SER A 314 -3.95 -15.36 34.86
CA SER A 314 -3.32 -14.03 35.03
C SER A 314 -4.13 -12.88 34.40
N ARG A 315 -4.13 -11.73 35.11
CA ARG A 315 -4.76 -10.48 34.64
C ARG A 315 -4.19 -10.03 33.28
N SER A 316 -2.91 -10.24 33.06
CA SER A 316 -2.23 -9.90 31.80
C SER A 316 -2.61 -10.79 30.62
N ALA A 317 -3.08 -12.02 30.85
CA ALA A 317 -3.61 -12.88 29.78
C ALA A 317 -4.96 -12.35 29.28
N ARG A 318 -5.87 -12.01 30.18
CA ARG A 318 -7.18 -11.44 29.85
C ARG A 318 -7.10 -10.11 29.09
N GLU A 319 -6.15 -9.26 29.46
CA GLU A 319 -5.93 -7.98 28.74
C GLU A 319 -5.39 -8.21 27.31
N ARG A 320 -4.48 -9.18 27.13
CA ARG A 320 -3.98 -9.56 25.80
C ARG A 320 -5.08 -10.16 24.91
N ASP A 321 -5.92 -11.03 25.46
CA ASP A 321 -7.03 -11.66 24.72
C ASP A 321 -8.07 -10.63 24.31
N ARG A 322 -8.38 -9.68 25.20
CA ARG A 322 -9.30 -8.58 24.90
C ARG A 322 -8.76 -7.66 23.80
N LEU A 323 -7.46 -7.34 23.86
CA LEU A 323 -6.80 -6.55 22.82
C LEU A 323 -6.79 -7.31 21.49
N ARG A 324 -6.51 -8.62 21.51
CA ARG A 324 -6.51 -9.48 20.32
C ARG A 324 -7.90 -9.50 19.66
N GLN A 325 -8.95 -9.69 20.45
CA GLN A 325 -10.33 -9.66 19.95
C GLN A 325 -10.69 -8.30 19.35
N SER A 326 -10.41 -7.19 20.04
CA SER A 326 -10.65 -5.84 19.53
C SER A 326 -9.97 -5.60 18.19
N VAL A 327 -8.72 -6.06 18.03
CA VAL A 327 -7.98 -5.93 16.78
C VAL A 327 -8.60 -6.76 15.65
N LEU A 328 -9.09 -7.96 15.91
CA LEU A 328 -9.80 -8.78 14.93
C LEU A 328 -11.10 -8.10 14.50
N GLU A 329 -11.87 -7.58 15.45
CA GLU A 329 -13.12 -6.86 15.20
C GLU A 329 -12.88 -5.58 14.39
N ASP A 330 -11.83 -4.82 14.68
CA ASP A 330 -11.39 -3.65 13.91
C ASP A 330 -11.00 -4.01 12.46
N HIS A 331 -10.54 -5.24 12.22
CA HIS A 331 -10.27 -5.78 10.89
C HIS A 331 -11.51 -6.34 10.19
N GLY A 332 -12.67 -6.27 10.85
CA GLY A 332 -13.95 -6.65 10.27
C GLY A 332 -14.43 -8.06 10.62
N TRP A 333 -13.70 -8.79 11.47
CA TRP A 333 -14.15 -10.07 11.98
C TRP A 333 -15.35 -9.90 12.92
N ILE A 334 -16.25 -10.85 12.88
CA ILE A 334 -17.22 -11.10 13.94
C ILE A 334 -16.67 -12.32 14.68
N ILE A 335 -16.40 -12.19 15.98
CA ILE A 335 -15.76 -13.25 16.78
C ILE A 335 -16.73 -13.84 17.78
N HIS A 336 -16.80 -15.16 17.83
CA HIS A 336 -17.49 -15.92 18.85
C HIS A 336 -16.51 -16.77 19.63
N ARG A 337 -16.66 -16.79 20.96
CA ARG A 337 -15.74 -17.49 21.84
C ARG A 337 -16.44 -18.66 22.54
N ILE A 338 -15.81 -19.84 22.50
CA ILE A 338 -16.31 -21.03 23.16
C ILE A 338 -15.29 -21.46 24.21
N TRP A 339 -15.78 -21.67 25.41
CA TRP A 339 -14.94 -22.19 26.50
C TRP A 339 -14.97 -23.72 26.50
N SER A 340 -13.82 -24.36 26.64
CA SER A 340 -13.75 -25.83 26.68
C SER A 340 -14.56 -26.44 27.78
N THR A 341 -14.61 -25.82 28.97
CA THR A 341 -15.44 -26.25 30.10
C THR A 341 -16.92 -26.26 29.78
N ASP A 342 -17.41 -25.23 29.10
CA ASP A 342 -18.81 -25.12 28.73
C ASP A 342 -19.17 -26.10 27.61
N TRP A 343 -18.27 -26.28 26.64
CA TRP A 343 -18.46 -27.24 25.57
C TRP A 343 -18.58 -28.67 26.08
N PHE A 344 -17.63 -29.12 26.93
CA PHE A 344 -17.65 -30.48 27.42
C PHE A 344 -18.81 -30.77 28.41
N GLN A 345 -19.32 -29.73 29.09
CA GLN A 345 -20.49 -29.89 29.97
C GLN A 345 -21.80 -29.84 29.21
N ARG A 346 -21.95 -28.99 28.20
CA ARG A 346 -23.19 -28.72 27.47
C ARG A 346 -22.96 -28.51 25.97
N PRO A 347 -22.48 -29.53 25.25
CA PRO A 347 -22.07 -29.36 23.84
C PRO A 347 -23.21 -28.89 22.95
N GLU A 348 -24.40 -29.42 23.09
CA GLU A 348 -25.54 -29.02 22.26
C GLU A 348 -25.98 -27.58 22.51
N GLU A 349 -25.99 -27.12 23.77
CA GLU A 349 -26.31 -25.73 24.10
C GLU A 349 -25.29 -24.77 23.49
N GLN A 350 -24.00 -25.08 23.59
CA GLN A 350 -22.94 -24.26 23.01
C GLN A 350 -23.04 -24.25 21.48
N LEU A 351 -23.32 -25.39 20.87
CA LEU A 351 -23.51 -25.48 19.44
C LEU A 351 -24.68 -24.62 18.95
N GLN A 352 -25.81 -24.60 19.66
CA GLN A 352 -26.93 -23.72 19.34
C GLN A 352 -26.56 -22.24 19.46
N ARG A 353 -25.76 -21.86 20.45
CA ARG A 353 -25.23 -20.49 20.60
C ARG A 353 -24.35 -20.08 19.41
N VAL A 354 -23.49 -20.99 18.94
CA VAL A 354 -22.66 -20.74 17.75
C VAL A 354 -23.53 -20.55 16.50
N ILE A 355 -24.53 -21.42 16.32
CA ILE A 355 -25.46 -21.31 15.18
C ILE A 355 -26.19 -19.96 15.20
N ALA A 356 -26.71 -19.57 16.37
CA ALA A 356 -27.35 -18.26 16.54
C ALA A 356 -26.38 -17.10 16.24
N ALA A 357 -25.10 -17.23 16.64
CA ALA A 357 -24.07 -16.25 16.32
C ALA A 357 -23.79 -16.17 14.80
N ILE A 358 -23.78 -17.30 14.09
CA ILE A 358 -23.64 -17.35 12.62
C ILE A 358 -24.81 -16.63 11.93
N ASP A 359 -26.04 -16.89 12.36
CA ASP A 359 -27.24 -16.27 11.79
C ASP A 359 -27.28 -14.76 12.04
N ASN A 360 -26.87 -14.32 13.24
CA ASN A 360 -26.72 -12.90 13.56
C ASN A 360 -25.64 -12.25 12.71
N ALA A 361 -24.46 -12.89 12.57
CA ALA A 361 -23.37 -12.40 11.74
C ALA A 361 -23.79 -12.26 10.28
N LYS A 362 -24.53 -13.24 9.72
CA LYS A 362 -25.08 -13.19 8.37
C LYS A 362 -26.01 -11.98 8.20
N SER A 363 -26.89 -11.75 9.16
CA SER A 363 -27.83 -10.63 9.14
C SER A 363 -27.11 -9.27 9.23
N GLU A 364 -26.11 -9.16 10.11
CA GLU A 364 -25.29 -7.95 10.26
C GLU A 364 -24.49 -7.64 9.01
N LEU A 365 -23.84 -8.63 8.41
CA LEU A 365 -23.05 -8.46 7.18
C LEU A 365 -23.94 -8.08 5.99
N LYS A 366 -25.16 -8.61 5.90
CA LYS A 366 -26.14 -8.21 4.90
C LYS A 366 -26.56 -6.75 5.05
N GLN A 367 -26.88 -6.29 6.26
CA GLN A 367 -27.18 -4.89 6.53
C GLN A 367 -26.02 -3.94 6.23
N ARG A 368 -24.77 -4.35 6.53
CA ARG A 368 -23.58 -3.58 6.17
C ARG A 368 -23.44 -3.43 4.65
N SER A 369 -23.71 -4.50 3.89
CA SER A 369 -23.65 -4.48 2.41
C SER A 369 -24.75 -3.60 1.82
N GLU A 370 -25.97 -3.66 2.33
CA GLU A 370 -27.11 -2.84 1.86
C GLU A 370 -26.88 -1.32 2.10
N LYS A 371 -26.26 -0.95 3.22
CA LYS A 371 -25.89 0.45 3.50
C LYS A 371 -24.86 1.00 2.51
N ILE A 372 -23.94 0.16 2.03
CA ILE A 372 -22.91 0.54 1.04
C ILE A 372 -23.54 0.70 -0.34
N VAL A 373 -24.47 -0.17 -0.73
CA VAL A 373 -25.16 -0.13 -2.03
C VAL A 373 -26.15 1.03 -2.12
N GLY A 374 -26.78 1.41 -1.01
CA GLY A 374 -27.73 2.55 -0.96
C GLY A 374 -27.11 3.92 -1.22
N SER A 375 -25.78 4.06 -1.16
CA SER A 375 -25.05 5.30 -1.45
C SER A 375 -24.45 5.36 -2.86
N SER A 376 -24.53 4.28 -3.66
CA SER A 376 -23.92 4.19 -4.99
C SER A 376 -24.98 3.94 -6.05
N ARG A 377 -25.55 5.01 -6.60
CA ARG A 377 -26.32 4.93 -7.85
C ARG A 377 -25.33 4.98 -9.01
N ALA A 378 -24.87 3.83 -9.47
CA ALA A 378 -24.11 3.71 -10.70
C ALA A 378 -25.05 3.94 -11.90
N VAL A 379 -24.78 4.98 -12.67
CA VAL A 379 -25.38 5.17 -13.99
C VAL A 379 -24.59 4.31 -14.97
N PRO A 380 -25.22 3.46 -15.79
CA PRO A 380 -24.50 2.69 -16.82
C PRO A 380 -23.92 3.64 -17.87
N ILE A 381 -22.64 3.50 -18.16
CA ILE A 381 -21.97 4.30 -19.19
C ILE A 381 -21.78 3.45 -20.43
N GLU A 382 -22.23 4.00 -21.53
CA GLU A 382 -21.98 3.50 -22.86
C GLU A 382 -20.57 3.88 -23.28
N ILE A 383 -19.70 2.88 -23.48
CA ILE A 383 -18.32 3.10 -23.96
C ILE A 383 -18.40 3.41 -25.45
N VAL A 384 -18.30 4.67 -25.81
CA VAL A 384 -18.18 5.08 -27.21
C VAL A 384 -16.72 4.95 -27.63
N THR A 385 -16.43 3.95 -28.44
CA THR A 385 -15.11 3.80 -29.08
C THR A 385 -15.06 4.78 -30.26
N VAL A 386 -14.30 5.87 -30.08
CA VAL A 386 -14.05 6.79 -31.19
C VAL A 386 -12.86 6.27 -31.98
N GLU A 387 -13.12 5.78 -33.21
CA GLU A 387 -12.07 5.50 -34.18
C GLU A 387 -11.41 6.82 -34.59
N ARG A 388 -10.08 6.85 -34.55
CA ARG A 388 -9.28 8.01 -35.01
C ARG A 388 -9.49 8.18 -36.52
N GLU A 389 -10.28 9.15 -36.93
CA GLU A 389 -10.14 9.72 -38.28
C GLU A 389 -8.82 10.51 -38.35
N SER A 390 -8.10 10.28 -39.43
CA SER A 390 -6.81 10.94 -39.74
C SER A 390 -6.98 12.46 -39.70
N VAL A 391 -6.12 13.10 -38.91
CA VAL A 391 -6.02 14.56 -38.81
C VAL A 391 -5.68 15.11 -40.17
N ILE A 392 -6.63 15.83 -40.79
CA ILE A 392 -6.36 16.71 -41.91
C ILE A 392 -5.49 17.88 -41.38
N GLU A 393 -4.30 18.05 -41.93
CA GLU A 393 -3.48 19.23 -41.69
C GLU A 393 -4.29 20.49 -42.08
N VAL A 394 -4.85 21.16 -41.08
CA VAL A 394 -5.39 22.52 -41.27
C VAL A 394 -4.21 23.47 -41.02
N GLY A 395 -3.88 24.24 -42.05
CA GLY A 395 -2.80 25.21 -42.06
C GLY A 395 -2.86 26.18 -40.88
N ILE A 396 -1.72 26.38 -40.29
CA ILE A 396 -1.47 27.32 -39.20
C ILE A 396 -1.49 28.75 -39.77
N ASP A 397 -2.67 29.30 -40.03
CA ASP A 397 -2.83 30.72 -40.21
C ASP A 397 -4.17 31.12 -39.60
N GLN A 398 -4.11 31.88 -38.53
CA GLN A 398 -5.18 32.49 -37.72
C GLN A 398 -5.48 31.80 -36.36
N ILE A 399 -4.47 31.74 -35.48
CA ILE A 399 -4.70 31.80 -34.05
C ILE A 399 -4.29 33.18 -33.62
N GLU A 400 -5.24 34.05 -33.29
CA GLU A 400 -4.98 35.28 -32.54
C GLU A 400 -4.32 34.89 -31.23
N THR A 401 -3.02 35.11 -31.18
CA THR A 401 -2.19 34.98 -29.97
C THR A 401 -2.65 36.08 -29.01
N THR A 402 -3.52 35.76 -28.07
CA THR A 402 -3.65 36.54 -26.84
C THR A 402 -2.30 36.39 -26.14
N MET A 403 -1.39 37.31 -26.39
CA MET A 403 -0.13 37.40 -25.69
C MET A 403 -0.41 37.51 -24.19
N PHE A 404 -0.22 36.46 -23.44
CA PHE A 404 0.02 36.56 -22.01
C PHE A 404 1.28 37.40 -21.85
N ARG A 405 1.10 38.68 -21.49
CA ARG A 405 2.22 39.54 -21.13
C ARG A 405 2.79 38.94 -19.85
N ALA A 406 3.95 38.28 -19.93
CA ALA A 406 4.68 37.87 -18.75
C ALA A 406 4.90 39.13 -17.89
N VAL A 407 4.39 39.09 -16.67
CA VAL A 407 4.68 40.14 -15.70
C VAL A 407 6.17 40.00 -15.38
N GLU A 408 6.90 41.11 -15.51
CA GLU A 408 8.32 41.16 -15.21
C GLU A 408 8.51 40.83 -13.72
N TYR A 409 9.31 39.81 -13.42
CA TYR A 409 9.58 39.40 -12.06
C TYR A 409 10.33 40.50 -11.32
N GLN A 410 9.81 40.94 -10.19
CA GLN A 410 10.44 41.94 -9.34
C GLN A 410 11.00 41.28 -8.10
N GLU A 411 12.31 41.34 -7.96
CA GLU A 411 13.02 40.84 -6.79
C GLU A 411 12.89 41.80 -5.63
N SER A 412 12.49 41.32 -4.46
CA SER A 412 12.40 42.08 -3.24
C SER A 412 13.78 42.39 -2.66
N GLN A 413 14.07 43.63 -2.37
CA GLN A 413 15.26 44.05 -1.63
C GLN A 413 14.75 44.73 -0.33
N PRO A 414 14.48 43.93 0.71
CA PRO A 414 14.00 44.53 1.97
C PRO A 414 15.12 45.37 2.60
N GLU A 415 14.82 46.63 2.86
CA GLU A 415 15.70 47.48 3.67
C GLU A 415 15.65 46.98 5.11
N ALA A 416 16.66 46.25 5.53
CA ALA A 416 16.85 45.78 6.91
C ALA A 416 17.97 46.56 7.57
N ASP A 417 17.84 46.85 8.86
CA ASP A 417 18.92 47.36 9.69
C ASP A 417 19.90 46.21 9.92
N LEU A 418 21.04 46.19 9.20
CA LEU A 418 22.09 45.18 9.27
C LEU A 418 22.88 45.19 10.58
N SER A 419 22.41 45.89 11.61
CA SER A 419 23.03 45.91 12.94
C SER A 419 22.86 44.63 13.75
N PHE A 420 21.94 43.73 13.33
CA PHE A 420 21.67 42.48 14.00
C PHE A 420 21.98 41.29 13.08
N GLU A 421 22.52 40.21 13.66
CA GLU A 421 22.56 38.93 12.95
C GLU A 421 21.16 38.32 12.90
N LEU A 422 20.87 37.49 11.88
CA LEU A 422 19.53 36.93 11.61
C LEU A 422 18.89 36.27 12.83
N HIS A 423 19.68 35.58 13.65
CA HIS A 423 19.21 34.90 14.85
C HIS A 423 18.98 35.82 16.07
N GLU A 424 19.47 37.06 16.02
CA GLU A 424 19.28 38.10 17.04
C GLU A 424 18.15 39.08 16.67
N THR A 425 17.66 39.00 15.44
CA THR A 425 16.60 39.88 14.94
C THR A 425 15.25 39.61 15.65
N PRO A 426 14.58 40.62 16.19
CA PRO A 426 13.27 40.43 16.81
C PRO A 426 12.27 39.77 15.89
N VAL A 427 11.51 38.81 16.42
CA VAL A 427 10.55 38.00 15.63
C VAL A 427 9.53 38.84 14.89
N GLY A 428 9.08 39.96 15.46
CA GLY A 428 8.14 40.88 14.79
C GLY A 428 8.74 41.51 13.54
N LEU A 429 9.99 41.94 13.58
CA LEU A 429 10.68 42.54 12.44
C LEU A 429 10.94 41.49 11.35
N LEU A 430 11.31 40.27 11.74
CA LEU A 430 11.49 39.17 10.81
C LEU A 430 10.17 38.78 10.10
N SER A 431 9.06 38.76 10.83
CA SER A 431 7.71 38.57 10.26
C SER A 431 7.35 39.61 9.22
N ASP A 432 7.60 40.88 9.52
CA ASP A 432 7.30 41.99 8.59
C ASP A 432 8.15 41.93 7.33
N LEU A 433 9.42 41.53 7.45
CA LEU A 433 10.32 41.33 6.30
C LEU A 433 9.87 40.15 5.42
N ILE A 434 9.54 38.99 6.03
CA ILE A 434 9.00 37.82 5.33
C ILE A 434 7.72 38.16 4.59
N GLU A 435 6.79 38.91 5.24
CA GLU A 435 5.52 39.33 4.64
C GLU A 435 5.75 40.18 3.40
N LYS A 436 6.66 41.15 3.45
CA LYS A 436 7.03 41.99 2.32
C LYS A 436 7.60 41.20 1.14
N ILE A 437 8.52 40.26 1.40
CA ILE A 437 9.08 39.38 0.38
C ILE A 437 8.00 38.55 -0.28
N VAL A 438 7.14 37.90 0.52
CA VAL A 438 6.08 37.04 0.01
C VAL A 438 5.03 37.82 -0.77
N ILE A 439 4.65 39.02 -0.36
CA ILE A 439 3.68 39.85 -1.09
C ILE A 439 4.22 40.25 -2.46
N LEU A 440 5.51 40.58 -2.55
CA LEU A 440 6.11 41.05 -3.81
C LEU A 440 6.45 39.90 -4.78
N GLU A 441 6.98 38.80 -4.26
CA GLU A 441 7.55 37.72 -5.06
C GLU A 441 6.65 36.47 -5.14
N SER A 442 5.42 36.50 -4.60
CA SER A 442 4.56 35.31 -4.65
C SER A 442 4.15 34.90 -6.08
N PRO A 443 4.23 33.61 -6.43
CA PRO A 443 4.62 32.46 -5.57
C PRO A 443 6.14 32.29 -5.42
N ILE A 444 6.62 32.28 -4.18
CA ILE A 444 8.05 32.12 -3.85
C ILE A 444 8.28 30.87 -2.98
N HIS A 445 9.38 30.15 -3.20
CA HIS A 445 9.73 28.99 -2.39
C HIS A 445 10.40 29.43 -1.08
N LYS A 446 10.12 28.73 0.04
CA LYS A 446 10.62 29.07 1.39
C LYS A 446 12.14 29.26 1.46
N ASN A 447 12.92 28.50 0.65
CA ASN A 447 14.37 28.61 0.63
C ASN A 447 14.84 29.94 -0.01
N GLU A 448 14.09 30.46 -0.98
CA GLU A 448 14.35 31.76 -1.58
C GLU A 448 14.06 32.90 -0.59
N VAL A 449 12.99 32.77 0.19
CA VAL A 449 12.70 33.73 1.29
C VAL A 449 13.87 33.80 2.26
N MET A 450 14.43 32.64 2.64
CA MET A 450 15.61 32.57 3.52
C MET A 450 16.88 33.16 2.91
N THR A 451 16.98 33.19 1.59
CA THR A 451 18.13 33.80 0.87
C THR A 451 17.98 35.33 0.75
N ARG A 452 16.74 35.85 0.80
CA ARG A 452 16.43 37.29 0.77
C ARG A 452 16.58 37.96 2.15
N LEU A 453 16.43 37.19 3.24
CA LEU A 453 16.63 37.65 4.63
C LEU A 453 18.13 37.67 4.98
#